data_3a23ac81e62075568ac60b6043cba5d4
#
_entry.id   3a23ac81e62075568ac60b6043cba5d4
#
_cell.length_a   1.000
_cell.length_b   1.000
_cell.length_c   1.000
_cell.angle_alpha   90.00
_cell.angle_beta   90.00
_cell.angle_gamma   90.00
#
_symmetry.space_group_name_H-M   'P 1'
#
loop_
_entity.id
_entity.type
_entity.pdbx_description
1 polymer ?
#
loop_
_entity_poly.entity_id
_entity_poly.type
_entity_poly.pdbx_seq_one_letter_code
_entity_poly.pdbx_strand_id
1 'polypeptide(L)'
;MVKKIVLITVILLITMGLQLEASAGDYNFIAAQDLHKRITAESSMIIIDILPAEQYAKGHIKGAIETNAYPVKTEAEKARLAEHLPKIMESTDDVVIICPRGSGGAKRTFDFYKDNGVEEKRLLILEKGMNAWPYEVE
;
A
#
# COMPACT_ATOMS: atom_id res chain seq x y z
N MET A 1 22.48 66.38 18.68
CA MET A 1 21.82 65.20 19.28
C MET A 1 21.64 64.18 18.20
N VAL A 2 22.44 63.16 18.25
CA VAL A 2 22.31 62.05 17.31
C VAL A 2 21.30 61.07 17.91
N LYS A 3 20.11 61.05 17.39
CA LYS A 3 19.16 59.99 17.73
C LYS A 3 19.65 58.74 17.05
N LYS A 4 20.24 57.88 17.83
CA LYS A 4 20.50 56.51 17.39
C LYS A 4 19.16 55.82 17.15
N ILE A 5 18.77 55.78 15.89
CA ILE A 5 17.74 54.86 15.47
C ILE A 5 18.37 53.49 15.55
N VAL A 6 18.08 52.81 16.63
CA VAL A 6 18.34 51.37 16.72
C VAL A 6 17.35 50.72 15.77
N LEU A 7 17.81 50.50 14.56
CA LEU A 7 17.12 49.63 13.64
C LEU A 7 17.20 48.23 14.21
N ILE A 8 16.22 47.88 14.99
CA ILE A 8 15.99 46.49 15.37
C ILE A 8 15.53 45.82 14.09
N THR A 9 16.50 45.35 13.34
CA THR A 9 16.23 44.39 12.30
C THR A 9 15.74 43.12 13.03
N VAL A 10 14.44 43.04 13.22
CA VAL A 10 13.80 41.79 13.53
C VAL A 10 14.02 40.93 12.28
N ILE A 11 15.13 40.22 12.31
CA ILE A 11 15.30 39.07 11.43
C ILE A 11 14.24 38.11 11.90
N LEU A 12 13.07 38.24 11.28
CA LEU A 12 12.09 37.20 11.28
C LEU A 12 12.75 36.03 10.55
N LEU A 13 13.50 35.25 11.28
CA LEU A 13 13.83 33.89 10.86
C LEU A 13 12.50 33.18 10.71
N ILE A 14 11.93 33.34 9.53
CA ILE A 14 10.99 32.36 9.02
C ILE A 14 11.82 31.08 8.89
N THR A 15 11.97 30.38 9.99
CA THR A 15 12.20 28.95 9.92
C THR A 15 10.97 28.42 9.23
N MET A 16 11.04 28.38 7.92
CA MET A 16 10.20 27.54 7.11
C MET A 16 10.59 26.14 7.57
N GLY A 17 10.02 25.76 8.71
CA GLY A 17 10.02 24.39 9.14
C GLY A 17 9.38 23.64 7.99
N LEU A 18 10.22 22.91 7.26
CA LEU A 18 9.76 21.86 6.38
C LEU A 18 9.02 20.90 7.32
N GLN A 19 7.75 21.19 7.54
CA GLN A 19 6.86 20.20 8.13
C GLN A 19 6.81 19.11 7.10
N LEU A 20 7.67 18.12 7.29
CA LEU A 20 7.43 16.81 6.77
C LEU A 20 6.14 16.39 7.49
N GLU A 21 5.02 16.77 6.92
CA GLU A 21 3.79 16.10 7.24
C GLU A 21 3.97 14.68 6.74
N ALA A 22 4.45 13.83 7.64
CA ALA A 22 4.20 12.43 7.49
C ALA A 22 2.67 12.32 7.51
N SER A 23 2.05 12.30 6.33
CA SER A 23 0.64 12.02 6.21
C SER A 23 0.46 10.58 6.65
N ALA A 24 0.29 10.41 7.97
CA ALA A 24 -0.10 9.15 8.56
C ALA A 24 -1.41 8.75 7.91
N GLY A 25 -1.37 7.76 6.99
CA GLY A 25 -2.53 7.17 6.37
C GLY A 25 -2.73 7.41 4.88
N ASP A 26 -1.78 8.01 4.18
CA ASP A 26 -1.82 8.04 2.72
C ASP A 26 -1.35 6.70 2.17
N TYR A 27 -2.30 5.98 1.59
CA TYR A 27 -2.05 4.69 0.92
C TYR A 27 -2.08 4.89 -0.58
N ASN A 28 -1.30 4.10 -1.30
CA ASN A 28 -1.34 4.09 -2.75
C ASN A 28 -2.40 3.11 -3.22
N PHE A 29 -3.26 3.56 -4.12
CA PHE A 29 -4.32 2.74 -4.70
C PHE A 29 -4.10 2.54 -6.19
N ILE A 30 -4.56 1.40 -6.68
CA ILE A 30 -4.66 1.11 -8.11
C ILE A 30 -6.12 0.85 -8.48
N ALA A 31 -6.60 1.53 -9.51
CA ALA A 31 -7.95 1.31 -10.01
C ALA A 31 -8.07 -0.07 -10.68
N ALA A 32 -9.23 -0.69 -10.59
CA ALA A 32 -9.48 -1.99 -11.23
C ALA A 32 -9.13 -2.00 -12.71
N GLN A 33 -9.48 -0.94 -13.43
CA GLN A 33 -9.15 -0.81 -14.85
C GLN A 33 -7.65 -0.82 -15.11
N ASP A 34 -6.87 -0.13 -14.29
CA ASP A 34 -5.42 -0.06 -14.46
C ASP A 34 -4.75 -1.39 -14.09
N LEU A 35 -5.22 -2.05 -13.05
CA LEU A 35 -4.75 -3.40 -12.73
C LEU A 35 -5.08 -4.39 -13.84
N HIS A 36 -6.30 -4.34 -14.38
CA HIS A 36 -6.70 -5.20 -15.49
C HIS A 36 -5.82 -4.99 -16.73
N LYS A 37 -5.50 -3.74 -17.07
CA LYS A 37 -4.56 -3.42 -18.15
C LYS A 37 -3.18 -4.04 -17.93
N ARG A 38 -2.65 -3.96 -16.70
CA ARG A 38 -1.36 -4.57 -16.35
C ARG A 38 -1.40 -6.09 -16.49
N ILE A 39 -2.47 -6.73 -16.04
CA ILE A 39 -2.65 -8.19 -16.15
C ILE A 39 -2.70 -8.60 -17.63
N THR A 40 -3.50 -7.90 -18.45
CA THR A 40 -3.64 -8.18 -19.87
C THR A 40 -2.33 -7.98 -20.63
N ALA A 41 -1.52 -7.00 -20.24
CA ALA A 41 -0.20 -6.75 -20.81
C ALA A 41 0.89 -7.67 -20.23
N GLU A 42 0.55 -8.59 -19.36
CA GLU A 42 1.49 -9.48 -18.67
C GLU A 42 2.63 -8.73 -17.96
N SER A 43 2.33 -7.54 -17.42
CA SER A 43 3.29 -6.74 -16.68
C SER A 43 3.73 -7.44 -15.41
N SER A 44 5.03 -7.35 -15.10
CA SER A 44 5.59 -7.93 -13.87
C SER A 44 5.03 -7.23 -12.63
N MET A 45 4.46 -8.00 -11.73
CA MET A 45 3.98 -7.55 -10.43
C MET A 45 3.76 -8.75 -9.50
N ILE A 46 3.72 -8.49 -8.22
CA ILE A 46 3.38 -9.49 -7.21
C ILE A 46 1.99 -9.14 -6.70
N ILE A 47 1.04 -10.03 -6.83
CA ILE A 47 -0.32 -9.83 -6.36
C ILE A 47 -0.53 -10.65 -5.09
N ILE A 48 -0.72 -9.97 -3.97
CA ILE A 48 -0.98 -10.57 -2.66
C ILE A 48 -2.47 -10.49 -2.37
N ASP A 49 -3.11 -11.64 -2.33
CA ASP A 49 -4.54 -11.77 -2.08
C ASP A 49 -4.78 -12.21 -0.64
N ILE A 50 -5.44 -11.36 0.14
CA ILE A 50 -5.74 -11.66 1.54
C ILE A 50 -7.15 -12.17 1.77
N LEU A 51 -7.92 -12.41 0.72
CA LEU A 51 -9.27 -12.95 0.85
C LEU A 51 -9.29 -14.20 1.74
N PRO A 52 -10.36 -14.42 2.51
CA PRO A 52 -10.62 -15.72 3.12
C PRO A 52 -10.58 -16.83 2.07
N ALA A 53 -10.05 -17.98 2.43
CA ALA A 53 -9.82 -19.09 1.49
C ALA A 53 -11.07 -19.48 0.67
N GLU A 54 -12.24 -19.45 1.29
CA GLU A 54 -13.51 -19.74 0.59
C GLU A 54 -13.85 -18.71 -0.47
N GLN A 55 -13.56 -17.45 -0.22
CA GLN A 55 -13.79 -16.37 -1.20
C GLN A 55 -12.78 -16.43 -2.33
N TYR A 56 -11.53 -16.68 -2.03
CA TYR A 56 -10.49 -16.88 -3.04
C TYR A 56 -10.85 -18.05 -3.98
N ALA A 57 -11.33 -19.15 -3.43
CA ALA A 57 -11.72 -20.34 -4.22
C ALA A 57 -12.93 -20.07 -5.14
N LYS A 58 -13.81 -19.14 -4.78
CA LYS A 58 -14.97 -18.78 -5.63
C LYS A 58 -14.58 -17.92 -6.83
N GLY A 59 -13.47 -17.23 -6.73
CA GLY A 59 -12.95 -16.40 -7.81
C GLY A 59 -11.86 -15.47 -7.33
N HIS A 60 -10.74 -15.46 -8.02
CA HIS A 60 -9.60 -14.61 -7.74
C HIS A 60 -8.97 -14.07 -9.03
N ILE A 61 -8.16 -13.05 -8.91
CA ILE A 61 -7.45 -12.46 -10.03
C ILE A 61 -6.33 -13.41 -10.48
N LYS A 62 -6.17 -13.59 -11.77
CA LYS A 62 -5.10 -14.41 -12.35
C LYS A 62 -3.72 -14.00 -11.81
N GLY A 63 -2.99 -14.98 -11.30
CA GLY A 63 -1.65 -14.79 -10.73
C GLY A 63 -1.63 -14.30 -9.28
N ALA A 64 -2.79 -14.10 -8.65
CA ALA A 64 -2.87 -13.69 -7.26
C ALA A 64 -2.41 -14.82 -6.33
N ILE A 65 -1.54 -14.46 -5.38
CA ILE A 65 -1.03 -15.38 -4.36
C ILE A 65 -2.01 -15.44 -3.21
N GLU A 66 -2.58 -16.61 -2.97
CA GLU A 66 -3.48 -16.87 -1.85
C GLU A 66 -2.73 -16.80 -0.51
N THR A 67 -3.19 -15.99 0.42
CA THR A 67 -2.59 -15.91 1.75
C THR A 67 -3.57 -16.25 2.87
N ASN A 68 -4.86 -16.10 2.65
CA ASN A 68 -5.90 -16.29 3.68
C ASN A 68 -5.60 -15.46 4.95
N ALA A 69 -5.07 -14.26 4.79
CA ALA A 69 -4.60 -13.43 5.90
C ALA A 69 -5.66 -12.46 6.44
N TYR A 70 -6.78 -12.27 5.73
CA TYR A 70 -7.83 -11.35 6.17
C TYR A 70 -8.36 -11.72 7.57
N PRO A 71 -8.59 -10.77 8.46
CA PRO A 71 -8.47 -9.31 8.34
C PRO A 71 -7.12 -8.72 8.72
N VAL A 72 -6.07 -9.51 8.88
CA VAL A 72 -4.70 -9.08 9.22
C VAL A 72 -4.64 -8.40 10.60
N LYS A 73 -5.22 -9.05 11.59
CA LYS A 73 -5.23 -8.56 12.98
C LYS A 73 -4.43 -9.42 13.94
N THR A 74 -4.32 -10.72 13.66
CA THR A 74 -3.62 -11.69 14.51
C THR A 74 -2.19 -11.93 14.05
N GLU A 75 -1.34 -12.39 14.94
CA GLU A 75 0.03 -12.78 14.58
C GLU A 75 0.05 -13.94 13.57
N ALA A 76 -0.90 -14.86 13.66
CA ALA A 76 -1.03 -15.96 12.69
C ALA A 76 -1.35 -15.44 11.27
N GLU A 77 -2.23 -14.44 11.16
CA GLU A 77 -2.57 -13.82 9.88
C GLU A 77 -1.39 -13.05 9.31
N LYS A 78 -0.67 -12.30 10.13
CA LYS A 78 0.56 -11.61 9.73
C LYS A 78 1.67 -12.58 9.31
N ALA A 79 1.79 -13.74 9.98
CA ALA A 79 2.75 -14.76 9.62
C ALA A 79 2.51 -15.30 8.19
N ARG A 80 1.26 -15.39 7.76
CA ARG A 80 0.91 -15.76 6.38
C ARG A 80 1.40 -14.75 5.35
N LEU A 81 1.40 -13.47 5.68
CA LEU A 81 1.98 -12.42 4.84
C LEU A 81 3.51 -12.50 4.84
N ALA A 82 4.11 -12.78 5.99
CA ALA A 82 5.56 -12.86 6.14
C ALA A 82 6.20 -13.96 5.29
N GLU A 83 5.47 -15.02 4.97
CA GLU A 83 5.94 -16.12 4.10
C GLU A 83 6.34 -15.62 2.71
N HIS A 84 5.78 -14.52 2.25
CA HIS A 84 6.03 -13.95 0.91
C HIS A 84 7.07 -12.81 0.91
N LEU A 85 7.55 -12.40 2.09
CA LEU A 85 8.58 -11.36 2.19
C LEU A 85 9.85 -11.68 1.39
N PRO A 86 10.42 -12.89 1.43
CA PRO A 86 11.60 -13.18 0.64
C PRO A 86 11.41 -12.92 -0.85
N LYS A 87 10.28 -13.37 -1.42
CA LYS A 87 9.94 -13.13 -2.83
C LYS A 87 9.80 -11.63 -3.13
N ILE A 88 9.13 -10.90 -2.26
CA ILE A 88 8.92 -9.46 -2.41
C ILE A 88 10.25 -8.69 -2.34
N MET A 89 11.12 -9.06 -1.41
CA MET A 89 12.40 -8.38 -1.18
C MET A 89 13.42 -8.69 -2.28
N GLU A 90 13.36 -9.85 -2.92
CA GLU A 90 14.20 -10.21 -4.07
C GLU A 90 13.78 -9.49 -5.36
N SER A 91 12.57 -8.95 -5.40
CA SER A 91 12.00 -8.27 -6.56
C SER A 91 11.99 -6.75 -6.38
N THR A 92 11.99 -6.03 -7.49
CA THR A 92 11.71 -4.59 -7.54
C THR A 92 10.30 -4.28 -8.06
N ASP A 93 9.52 -5.32 -8.36
CA ASP A 93 8.17 -5.18 -8.90
C ASP A 93 7.21 -4.56 -7.87
N ASP A 94 6.15 -3.94 -8.38
CA ASP A 94 5.05 -3.50 -7.54
C ASP A 94 4.36 -4.68 -6.85
N VAL A 95 3.86 -4.43 -5.66
CA VAL A 95 3.09 -5.38 -4.86
C VAL A 95 1.66 -4.87 -4.78
N VAL A 96 0.75 -5.59 -5.40
CA VAL A 96 -0.68 -5.24 -5.41
C VAL A 96 -1.40 -6.07 -4.35
N ILE A 97 -2.10 -5.38 -3.47
CA ILE A 97 -2.82 -5.98 -2.34
C ILE A 97 -4.30 -6.07 -2.68
N ILE A 98 -4.83 -7.28 -2.64
CA ILE A 98 -6.25 -7.58 -2.91
C ILE A 98 -6.92 -7.95 -1.59
N CYS A 99 -7.97 -7.21 -1.23
CA CYS A 99 -8.85 -7.53 -0.10
C CYS A 99 -10.32 -7.38 -0.53
N PRO A 100 -11.28 -7.73 0.32
CA PRO A 100 -12.69 -7.66 -0.07
C PRO A 100 -13.15 -6.27 -0.51
N ARG A 101 -12.75 -5.20 0.20
CA ARG A 101 -13.28 -3.84 -0.01
C ARG A 101 -12.22 -2.76 -0.25
N GLY A 102 -10.93 -3.09 -0.25
CA GLY A 102 -9.87 -2.08 -0.36
C GLY A 102 -9.74 -1.19 0.88
N SER A 103 -10.06 -1.68 2.06
CA SER A 103 -10.11 -0.90 3.30
C SER A 103 -9.17 -1.44 4.39
N GLY A 104 -9.69 -1.71 5.58
CA GLY A 104 -8.88 -2.01 6.77
C GLY A 104 -7.87 -3.16 6.62
N GLY A 105 -8.28 -4.30 6.07
CA GLY A 105 -7.37 -5.44 5.85
C GLY A 105 -6.25 -5.11 4.88
N ALA A 106 -6.56 -4.42 3.79
CA ALA A 106 -5.57 -3.99 2.81
C ALA A 106 -4.58 -2.98 3.42
N LYS A 107 -5.07 -2.02 4.19
CA LYS A 107 -4.21 -1.02 4.85
C LYS A 107 -3.28 -1.67 5.87
N ARG A 108 -3.77 -2.62 6.66
CA ARG A 108 -2.92 -3.38 7.58
C ARG A 108 -1.88 -4.24 6.87
N THR A 109 -2.21 -4.78 5.70
CA THR A 109 -1.25 -5.49 4.85
C THR A 109 -0.18 -4.54 4.30
N PHE A 110 -0.58 -3.39 3.82
CA PHE A 110 0.32 -2.34 3.35
C PHE A 110 1.30 -1.93 4.45
N ASP A 111 0.78 -1.61 5.65
CA ASP A 111 1.58 -1.22 6.80
C ASP A 111 2.53 -2.36 7.23
N PHE A 112 2.06 -3.60 7.23
CA PHE A 112 2.89 -4.76 7.56
C PHE A 112 4.10 -4.89 6.63
N TYR A 113 3.89 -4.81 5.32
CA TYR A 113 5.00 -4.91 4.37
C TYR A 113 5.94 -3.71 4.43
N LYS A 114 5.39 -2.51 4.57
CA LYS A 114 6.19 -1.30 4.76
C LYS A 114 7.06 -1.38 6.01
N ASP A 115 6.51 -1.80 7.14
CA ASP A 115 7.22 -1.95 8.41
C ASP A 115 8.30 -3.05 8.35
N ASN A 116 8.16 -3.99 7.44
CA ASN A 116 9.14 -5.05 7.19
C ASN A 116 10.11 -4.76 6.03
N GLY A 117 10.22 -3.51 5.62
CA GLY A 117 11.25 -3.05 4.70
C GLY A 117 10.88 -2.99 3.23
N VAL A 118 9.61 -3.24 2.87
CA VAL A 118 9.17 -3.06 1.49
C VAL A 118 8.97 -1.56 1.21
N GLU A 119 9.54 -1.08 0.11
CA GLU A 119 9.42 0.33 -0.27
C GLU A 119 7.94 0.70 -0.49
N GLU A 120 7.50 1.74 0.19
CA GLU A 120 6.11 2.21 0.16
C GLU A 120 5.61 2.48 -1.26
N LYS A 121 6.45 3.04 -2.13
CA LYS A 121 6.10 3.32 -3.53
C LYS A 121 5.75 2.09 -4.36
N ARG A 122 6.16 0.90 -3.92
CA ARG A 122 5.85 -0.37 -4.57
C ARG A 122 4.50 -0.95 -4.15
N LEU A 123 3.97 -0.50 -3.02
CA LEU A 123 2.75 -1.05 -2.42
C LEU A 123 1.52 -0.35 -2.98
N LEU A 124 0.61 -1.12 -3.55
CA LEU A 124 -0.63 -0.63 -4.15
C LEU A 124 -1.81 -1.44 -3.60
N ILE A 125 -2.87 -0.76 -3.23
CA ILE A 125 -4.13 -1.40 -2.81
C ILE A 125 -5.13 -1.35 -3.96
N LEU A 126 -5.75 -2.47 -4.29
CA LEU A 126 -6.85 -2.48 -5.26
C LEU A 126 -8.01 -1.64 -4.71
N GLU A 127 -8.30 -0.54 -5.38
CA GLU A 127 -9.37 0.37 -5.02
C GLU A 127 -10.72 -0.35 -5.01
N LYS A 128 -11.49 -0.19 -3.94
CA LYS A 128 -12.77 -0.87 -3.69
C LYS A 128 -12.69 -2.40 -3.55
N GLY A 129 -11.52 -2.97 -3.65
CA GLY A 129 -11.27 -4.39 -3.43
C GLY A 129 -11.91 -5.35 -4.42
N MET A 130 -11.84 -6.64 -4.07
CA MET A 130 -12.34 -7.71 -4.93
C MET A 130 -13.86 -7.66 -5.14
N ASN A 131 -14.61 -7.16 -4.15
CA ASN A 131 -16.07 -7.07 -4.25
C ASN A 131 -16.55 -6.19 -5.41
N ALA A 132 -15.72 -5.24 -5.84
CA ALA A 132 -16.02 -4.35 -6.96
C ALA A 132 -15.24 -4.70 -8.25
N TRP A 133 -14.54 -5.83 -8.27
CA TRP A 133 -13.79 -6.27 -9.45
C TRP A 133 -14.73 -6.67 -10.58
N PRO A 134 -14.74 -5.95 -11.73
CA PRO A 134 -15.71 -6.18 -12.79
C PRO A 134 -15.20 -7.10 -13.91
N TYR A 135 -14.00 -7.64 -13.77
CA TYR A 135 -13.33 -8.41 -14.80
C TYR A 135 -13.31 -9.90 -14.50
N GLU A 136 -12.71 -10.67 -15.40
CA GLU A 136 -12.60 -12.12 -15.29
C GLU A 136 -11.86 -12.55 -14.03
N VAL A 137 -12.26 -13.71 -13.52
CA VAL A 137 -11.65 -14.39 -12.37
C VAL A 137 -11.35 -15.84 -12.73
N GLU A 138 -10.40 -16.42 -12.00
CA GLU A 138 -10.07 -17.85 -12.04
C GLU A 138 -10.67 -18.60 -10.85
#